data_fb572d6b33577f6e5d5a707ee5630deb
#
_entry.id   fb572d6b33577f6e5d5a707ee5630deb
#
_cell.length_a   1.000
_cell.length_b   1.000
_cell.length_c   1.000
_cell.angle_alpha   90.00
_cell.angle_beta   90.00
_cell.angle_gamma   90.00
#
_symmetry.space_group_name_H-M   'P 1'
#
loop_
_entity.id
_entity.type
_entity.pdbx_description
1 polymer ?
#
loop_
_entity_poly.entity_id
_entity_poly.type
_entity_poly.pdbx_seq_one_letter_code
_entity_poly.pdbx_strand_id
1 'polypeptide(L)'
;MIGRKSFLIVLSRFASAGLAFVGLYFMTRYYAPDVYGSIAWTLSFVNTFNAVADLGFNAAHIKRVSEGKDIHDCLSTFLVVKTILTSIMILTIIASVLLWSSFSGERFSQSTLELIMLFILYSVFYDLASIATTTFDGRVETAKTQVSVIMDPLVRIPLIAIISISRLDATYIAYAYVLGGLTVAITSLAILMRGQYRFVKPTLFKSYVKFAFPIALISIMGAISANADKLLIGLFWSDAHVGFYSASQSTLGLFSVIGVAVSTITFPTFSRMHKAGNLIEVRKKTKMAERYISMIAIPIVVVVFLFPSEIALILFAENFVQASGPLRFLSLSMLLGLLNGVYASQINAVDRPDITAKLTLVSLSVNLLMLLILVPPSINGITMLGLGATGAAIANVVTVGTVFVVTRLVVKRLTNTRSNPRILLHIVAGIITGCILYFVNFIWPLMRWYDLVGYGIVSFGIFVTILFLLREFTRDDINYFLSVVSPSGMKEYLNSELRRKNR
;
A
#
# COMPACT_ATOMS: atom_id res chain seq x y z
N MET A 1 2.32 -12.14 23.34
CA MET A 1 3.41 -11.49 22.57
C MET A 1 3.00 -11.12 21.13
N ILE A 2 2.37 -12.01 20.35
CA ILE A 2 1.99 -11.74 18.95
C ILE A 2 1.02 -10.54 18.84
N GLY A 3 -0.02 -10.47 19.67
CA GLY A 3 -1.00 -9.37 19.61
C GLY A 3 -0.42 -7.97 19.81
N ARG A 4 0.55 -7.80 20.72
CA ARG A 4 1.22 -6.50 20.91
C ARG A 4 2.07 -6.08 19.72
N LYS A 5 2.76 -7.05 19.08
CA LYS A 5 3.55 -6.78 17.86
C LYS A 5 2.64 -6.40 16.71
N SER A 6 1.53 -7.12 16.52
CA SER A 6 0.52 -6.79 15.51
C SER A 6 -0.10 -5.41 15.73
N PHE A 7 -0.45 -5.08 16.99
CA PHE A 7 -0.98 -3.75 17.33
C PHE A 7 0.01 -2.64 17.01
N LEU A 8 1.30 -2.82 17.34
CA LEU A 8 2.34 -1.83 17.06
C LEU A 8 2.51 -1.61 15.55
N ILE A 9 2.46 -2.68 14.74
CA ILE A 9 2.51 -2.58 13.27
C ILE A 9 1.32 -1.77 12.75
N VAL A 10 0.11 -2.10 13.19
CA VAL A 10 -1.11 -1.41 12.74
C VAL A 10 -1.08 0.06 13.16
N LEU A 11 -0.70 0.36 14.39
CA LEU A 11 -0.59 1.73 14.92
C LEU A 11 0.45 2.55 14.14
N SER A 12 1.64 1.98 13.90
CA SER A 12 2.69 2.62 13.11
C SER A 12 2.24 2.90 11.67
N ARG A 13 1.57 1.93 11.03
CA ARG A 13 1.01 2.09 9.67
C ARG A 13 -0.07 3.15 9.63
N PHE A 14 -0.96 3.18 10.62
CA PHE A 14 -2.01 4.19 10.72
C PHE A 14 -1.41 5.59 10.90
N ALA A 15 -0.46 5.75 11.82
CA ALA A 15 0.23 7.01 12.04
C ALA A 15 0.98 7.48 10.78
N SER A 16 1.71 6.57 10.10
CA SER A 16 2.42 6.90 8.86
C SER A 16 1.47 7.30 7.73
N ALA A 17 0.34 6.61 7.58
CA ALA A 17 -0.68 6.94 6.57
C ALA A 17 -1.35 8.29 6.86
N GLY A 18 -1.68 8.56 8.13
CA GLY A 18 -2.22 9.85 8.56
C GLY A 18 -1.25 11.00 8.31
N LEU A 19 0.04 10.84 8.67
CA LEU A 19 1.07 11.82 8.37
C LEU A 19 1.25 12.02 6.86
N ALA A 20 1.28 10.93 6.07
CA ALA A 20 1.37 11.04 4.61
C ALA A 20 0.21 11.83 4.00
N PHE A 21 -1.01 11.65 4.54
CA PHE A 21 -2.18 12.42 4.13
C PHE A 21 -2.05 13.91 4.48
N VAL A 22 -1.49 14.24 5.65
CA VAL A 22 -1.18 15.64 6.01
C VAL A 22 -0.20 16.24 5.01
N GLY A 23 0.86 15.50 4.63
CA GLY A 23 1.79 15.93 3.59
C GLY A 23 1.11 16.16 2.24
N LEU A 24 0.23 15.24 1.82
CA LEU A 24 -0.58 15.38 0.61
C LEU A 24 -1.41 16.67 0.65
N TYR A 25 -2.13 16.92 1.76
CA TYR A 25 -2.94 18.12 1.93
C TYR A 25 -2.14 19.41 1.70
N PHE A 26 -0.94 19.54 2.31
CA PHE A 26 -0.10 20.71 2.11
C PHE A 26 0.41 20.80 0.66
N MET A 27 0.86 19.69 0.07
CA MET A 27 1.35 19.70 -1.31
C MET A 27 0.26 20.11 -2.30
N THR A 28 -0.93 19.55 -2.22
CA THR A 28 -2.01 19.85 -3.17
C THR A 28 -2.67 21.22 -2.95
N ARG A 29 -2.50 21.83 -1.78
CA ARG A 29 -3.02 23.15 -1.47
C ARG A 29 -2.13 24.29 -1.92
N TYR A 30 -0.81 24.06 -1.92
CA TYR A 30 0.18 25.12 -2.17
C TYR A 30 0.91 24.99 -3.50
N TYR A 31 0.88 23.80 -4.12
CA TYR A 31 1.50 23.56 -5.42
C TYR A 31 0.48 23.16 -6.48
N ALA A 32 0.82 23.45 -7.73
CA ALA A 32 0.03 23.04 -8.88
C ALA A 32 0.14 21.52 -9.14
N PRO A 33 -0.83 20.92 -9.85
CA PRO A 33 -0.85 19.49 -10.10
C PRO A 33 0.38 18.94 -10.86
N ASP A 34 0.96 19.73 -11.75
CA ASP A 34 2.17 19.38 -12.50
C ASP A 34 3.40 19.27 -11.59
N VAL A 35 3.55 20.16 -10.60
CA VAL A 35 4.62 20.11 -9.61
C VAL A 35 4.50 18.87 -8.74
N TYR A 36 3.32 18.58 -8.22
CA TYR A 36 3.09 17.36 -7.44
C TYR A 36 3.27 16.12 -8.29
N GLY A 37 2.85 16.17 -9.54
CA GLY A 37 2.96 15.10 -10.52
C GLY A 37 4.40 14.78 -10.89
N SER A 38 5.25 15.79 -11.12
CA SER A 38 6.67 15.59 -11.45
C SER A 38 7.41 14.89 -10.31
N ILE A 39 7.13 15.27 -9.04
CA ILE A 39 7.65 14.60 -7.86
C ILE A 39 7.17 13.14 -7.81
N ALA A 40 5.86 12.91 -8.01
CA ALA A 40 5.28 11.58 -7.94
C ALA A 40 5.76 10.67 -9.09
N TRP A 41 5.92 11.21 -10.29
CA TRP A 41 6.47 10.50 -11.45
C TRP A 41 7.93 10.10 -11.21
N THR A 42 8.75 11.07 -10.82
CA THR A 42 10.19 10.84 -10.59
C THR A 42 10.43 9.84 -9.46
N LEU A 43 9.67 9.95 -8.37
CA LEU A 43 9.72 8.98 -7.28
C LEU A 43 9.31 7.58 -7.76
N SER A 44 8.28 7.46 -8.61
CA SER A 44 7.83 6.18 -9.15
C SER A 44 8.84 5.60 -10.15
N PHE A 45 9.51 6.47 -10.93
CA PHE A 45 10.59 6.07 -11.81
C PHE A 45 11.73 5.42 -11.01
N VAL A 46 12.27 6.09 -10.00
CA VAL A 46 13.33 5.56 -9.14
C VAL A 46 12.86 4.29 -8.38
N ASN A 47 11.63 4.28 -7.85
CA ASN A 47 11.07 3.13 -7.13
C ASN A 47 10.93 1.88 -8.00
N THR A 48 10.77 2.02 -9.31
CA THR A 48 10.75 0.86 -10.22
C THR A 48 12.08 0.13 -10.20
N PHE A 49 13.20 0.86 -10.09
CA PHE A 49 14.53 0.28 -10.01
C PHE A 49 14.91 -0.22 -8.60
N ASN A 50 14.19 0.14 -7.55
CA ASN A 50 14.42 -0.37 -6.20
C ASN A 50 14.28 -1.90 -6.12
N ALA A 51 13.54 -2.53 -7.05
CA ALA A 51 13.53 -3.99 -7.19
C ALA A 51 14.92 -4.58 -7.48
N VAL A 52 15.79 -3.84 -8.20
CA VAL A 52 17.17 -4.24 -8.48
C VAL A 52 18.02 -4.20 -7.21
N ALA A 53 17.78 -3.22 -6.31
CA ALA A 53 18.46 -3.13 -5.02
C ALA A 53 18.00 -4.21 -4.02
N ASP A 54 16.87 -4.90 -4.27
CA ASP A 54 16.37 -5.97 -3.41
C ASP A 54 16.61 -7.36 -4.03
N LEU A 55 16.11 -7.64 -5.23
CA LEU A 55 16.16 -8.95 -5.91
C LEU A 55 15.85 -10.13 -4.98
N GLY A 56 14.99 -9.93 -3.95
CA GLY A 56 14.63 -10.96 -2.98
C GLY A 56 15.66 -11.23 -1.88
N PHE A 57 16.76 -10.46 -1.83
CA PHE A 57 17.79 -10.64 -0.80
C PHE A 57 17.33 -10.20 0.60
N ASN A 58 16.39 -9.26 0.72
CA ASN A 58 15.77 -8.94 2.00
C ASN A 58 15.08 -10.18 2.61
N ALA A 59 14.30 -10.91 1.81
CA ALA A 59 13.65 -12.15 2.23
C ALA A 59 14.67 -13.26 2.55
N ALA A 60 15.75 -13.34 1.79
CA ALA A 60 16.85 -14.29 2.05
C ALA A 60 17.53 -13.98 3.39
N HIS A 61 17.79 -12.71 3.69
CA HIS A 61 18.39 -12.29 4.96
C HIS A 61 17.48 -12.62 6.16
N ILE A 62 16.20 -12.22 6.09
CA ILE A 62 15.21 -12.58 7.13
C ILE A 62 15.25 -14.08 7.40
N LYS A 63 15.22 -14.89 6.35
CA LYS A 63 15.25 -16.36 6.48
C LYS A 63 16.51 -16.86 7.17
N ARG A 64 17.72 -16.43 6.75
CA ARG A 64 18.97 -16.89 7.34
C ARG A 64 19.11 -16.48 8.81
N VAL A 65 18.72 -15.26 9.14
CA VAL A 65 18.69 -14.77 10.53
C VAL A 65 17.69 -15.57 11.37
N SER A 66 16.50 -15.84 10.86
CA SER A 66 15.47 -16.61 11.58
C SER A 66 15.80 -18.10 11.71
N GLU A 67 16.64 -18.66 10.83
CA GLU A 67 17.19 -20.01 10.92
C GLU A 67 18.29 -20.14 12.01
N GLY A 68 18.68 -19.04 12.66
CA GLY A 68 19.73 -19.03 13.69
C GLY A 68 21.14 -19.15 13.14
N LYS A 69 21.40 -18.81 11.86
CA LYS A 69 22.74 -18.70 11.31
C LYS A 69 23.53 -17.62 12.05
N ASP A 70 24.87 -17.72 12.01
CA ASP A 70 25.72 -16.71 12.65
C ASP A 70 25.34 -15.31 12.16
N ILE A 71 24.97 -14.44 13.09
CA ILE A 71 24.46 -13.10 12.81
C ILE A 71 25.54 -12.19 12.22
N HIS A 72 26.82 -12.40 12.58
CA HIS A 72 27.93 -11.63 12.07
C HIS A 72 28.17 -11.93 10.58
N ASP A 73 28.11 -13.22 10.21
CA ASP A 73 28.23 -13.64 8.81
C ASP A 73 27.00 -13.23 7.99
N CYS A 74 25.79 -13.37 8.57
CA CYS A 74 24.55 -12.89 7.93
C CYS A 74 24.62 -11.40 7.61
N LEU A 75 25.00 -10.55 8.56
CA LEU A 75 25.12 -9.11 8.38
C LEU A 75 26.24 -8.74 7.39
N SER A 76 27.41 -9.37 7.50
CA SER A 76 28.52 -9.10 6.60
C SER A 76 28.20 -9.48 5.17
N THR A 77 27.56 -10.66 4.96
CA THR A 77 27.11 -11.12 3.64
C THR A 77 26.05 -10.16 3.08
N PHE A 78 25.06 -9.76 3.90
CA PHE A 78 23.98 -8.91 3.46
C PHE A 78 24.43 -7.49 3.14
N LEU A 79 25.35 -6.92 3.93
CA LEU A 79 25.95 -5.61 3.68
C LEU A 79 26.67 -5.57 2.33
N VAL A 80 27.52 -6.59 2.03
CA VAL A 80 28.21 -6.67 0.75
C VAL A 80 27.22 -6.78 -0.40
N VAL A 81 26.23 -7.68 -0.28
CA VAL A 81 25.19 -7.85 -1.31
C VAL A 81 24.41 -6.55 -1.54
N LYS A 82 23.96 -5.89 -0.46
CA LYS A 82 23.21 -4.63 -0.57
C LYS A 82 24.04 -3.54 -1.25
N THR A 83 25.29 -3.38 -0.87
CA THR A 83 26.18 -2.39 -1.52
C THR A 83 26.31 -2.65 -3.02
N ILE A 84 26.50 -3.90 -3.43
CA ILE A 84 26.59 -4.25 -4.86
C ILE A 84 25.27 -3.97 -5.58
N LEU A 85 24.14 -4.43 -5.03
CA LEU A 85 22.84 -4.26 -5.66
C LEU A 85 22.41 -2.79 -5.73
N THR A 86 22.64 -2.00 -4.68
CA THR A 86 22.36 -0.56 -4.70
C THR A 86 23.24 0.16 -5.73
N SER A 87 24.52 -0.25 -5.88
CA SER A 87 25.37 0.29 -6.94
C SER A 87 24.86 -0.07 -8.35
N ILE A 88 24.42 -1.31 -8.55
CA ILE A 88 23.80 -1.74 -9.82
C ILE A 88 22.50 -0.96 -10.07
N MET A 89 21.65 -0.73 -9.06
CA MET A 89 20.46 0.08 -9.17
C MET A 89 20.79 1.50 -9.64
N ILE A 90 21.77 2.16 -9.04
CA ILE A 90 22.20 3.51 -9.46
C ILE A 90 22.67 3.50 -10.92
N LEU A 91 23.51 2.54 -11.29
CA LEU A 91 24.00 2.41 -12.67
C LEU A 91 22.87 2.15 -13.68
N THR A 92 21.89 1.32 -13.32
CA THR A 92 20.72 1.07 -14.19
C THR A 92 19.83 2.28 -14.34
N ILE A 93 19.63 3.10 -13.28
CA ILE A 93 18.90 4.37 -13.38
C ILE A 93 19.64 5.34 -14.30
N ILE A 94 20.96 5.54 -14.10
CA ILE A 94 21.76 6.42 -14.95
C ILE A 94 21.73 5.94 -16.41
N ALA A 95 21.93 4.66 -16.66
CA ALA A 95 21.82 4.08 -17.99
C ALA A 95 20.45 4.31 -18.61
N SER A 96 19.36 4.16 -17.85
CA SER A 96 18.00 4.41 -18.32
C SER A 96 17.77 5.86 -18.69
N VAL A 97 18.30 6.83 -17.93
CA VAL A 97 18.23 8.26 -18.24
C VAL A 97 18.99 8.58 -19.53
N LEU A 98 20.19 8.02 -19.71
CA LEU A 98 21.01 8.22 -20.92
C LEU A 98 20.36 7.60 -22.15
N LEU A 99 19.84 6.37 -22.02
CA LEU A 99 19.13 5.67 -23.10
C LEU A 99 17.86 6.38 -23.49
N TRP A 100 17.11 6.94 -22.54
CA TRP A 100 15.91 7.72 -22.82
C TRP A 100 16.18 8.83 -23.82
N SER A 101 17.20 9.65 -23.58
CA SER A 101 17.57 10.76 -24.46
C SER A 101 17.96 10.32 -25.87
N SER A 102 18.50 9.08 -26.00
CA SER A 102 18.90 8.51 -27.28
C SER A 102 17.70 7.95 -28.08
N PHE A 103 16.68 7.43 -27.40
CA PHE A 103 15.51 6.81 -28.05
C PHE A 103 14.37 7.80 -28.30
N SER A 104 14.10 8.72 -27.37
CA SER A 104 12.99 9.67 -27.49
C SER A 104 13.36 10.93 -28.27
N GLY A 105 14.66 11.22 -28.44
CA GLY A 105 15.15 12.48 -28.95
C GLY A 105 14.97 13.67 -28.00
N GLU A 106 14.29 13.46 -26.87
CA GLU A 106 14.03 14.46 -25.82
C GLU A 106 14.91 14.19 -24.61
N ARG A 107 15.49 15.25 -24.06
CA ARG A 107 16.23 15.17 -22.79
C ARG A 107 15.30 15.48 -21.62
N PHE A 108 15.51 14.81 -20.50
CA PHE A 108 14.88 15.22 -19.26
C PHE A 108 15.24 16.67 -18.92
N SER A 109 14.28 17.43 -18.41
CA SER A 109 14.54 18.78 -17.92
C SER A 109 15.57 18.74 -16.78
N GLN A 110 16.30 19.83 -16.59
CA GLN A 110 17.28 19.92 -15.52
C GLN A 110 16.64 19.69 -14.14
N SER A 111 15.44 20.22 -13.92
CA SER A 111 14.67 20.00 -12.68
C SER A 111 14.32 18.52 -12.48
N THR A 112 13.91 17.80 -13.54
CA THR A 112 13.64 16.36 -13.45
C THR A 112 14.91 15.57 -13.12
N LEU A 113 16.06 15.93 -13.69
CA LEU A 113 17.34 15.27 -13.37
C LEU A 113 17.74 15.51 -11.92
N GLU A 114 17.57 16.71 -11.40
CA GLU A 114 17.81 17.03 -10.00
C GLU A 114 16.91 16.21 -9.07
N LEU A 115 15.62 16.10 -9.38
CA LEU A 115 14.68 15.25 -8.64
C LEU A 115 15.09 13.77 -8.67
N ILE A 116 15.52 13.25 -9.86
CA ILE A 116 16.01 11.86 -9.98
C ILE A 116 17.21 11.65 -9.06
N MET A 117 18.20 12.56 -9.05
CA MET A 117 19.38 12.43 -8.20
C MET A 117 19.02 12.44 -6.71
N LEU A 118 18.11 13.32 -6.29
CA LEU A 118 17.66 13.39 -4.90
C LEU A 118 16.89 12.14 -4.49
N PHE A 119 16.04 11.58 -5.35
CA PHE A 119 15.33 10.34 -5.05
C PHE A 119 16.23 9.09 -5.12
N ILE A 120 17.29 9.10 -5.94
CA ILE A 120 18.35 8.08 -5.83
C ILE A 120 18.98 8.14 -4.43
N LEU A 121 19.35 9.32 -3.94
CA LEU A 121 19.95 9.48 -2.62
C LEU A 121 18.98 9.04 -1.51
N TYR A 122 17.70 9.39 -1.62
CA TYR A 122 16.65 8.88 -0.73
C TYR A 122 16.60 7.35 -0.71
N SER A 123 16.63 6.71 -1.88
CA SER A 123 16.62 5.25 -2.01
C SER A 123 17.88 4.61 -1.41
N VAL A 124 19.05 5.21 -1.60
CA VAL A 124 20.30 4.76 -1.00
C VAL A 124 20.20 4.75 0.53
N PHE A 125 19.64 5.81 1.15
CA PHE A 125 19.44 5.83 2.60
C PHE A 125 18.46 4.76 3.09
N TYR A 126 17.39 4.49 2.33
CA TYR A 126 16.47 3.40 2.64
C TYR A 126 17.12 2.01 2.48
N ASP A 127 17.99 1.82 1.50
CA ASP A 127 18.75 0.60 1.33
C ASP A 127 19.75 0.37 2.48
N LEU A 128 20.42 1.42 2.93
CA LEU A 128 21.27 1.37 4.12
C LEU A 128 20.45 1.02 5.38
N ALA A 129 19.29 1.65 5.54
CA ALA A 129 18.36 1.36 6.64
C ALA A 129 17.88 -0.08 6.60
N SER A 130 17.67 -0.64 5.39
CA SER A 130 17.19 -2.01 5.20
C SER A 130 18.12 -3.05 5.81
N ILE A 131 19.43 -2.79 5.91
CA ILE A 131 20.39 -3.68 6.54
C ILE A 131 20.00 -3.94 8.01
N ALA A 132 19.64 -2.88 8.71
CA ALA A 132 19.23 -2.97 10.11
C ALA A 132 17.79 -3.47 10.26
N THR A 133 16.85 -2.88 9.53
CA THR A 133 15.42 -3.19 9.68
C THR A 133 15.11 -4.63 9.29
N THR A 134 15.72 -5.15 8.22
CA THR A 134 15.57 -6.54 7.79
C THR A 134 16.16 -7.51 8.81
N THR A 135 17.28 -7.14 9.44
CA THR A 135 17.87 -7.93 10.55
C THR A 135 16.92 -7.97 11.75
N PHE A 136 16.32 -6.83 12.13
CA PHE A 136 15.34 -6.79 13.21
C PHE A 136 14.10 -7.64 12.91
N ASP A 137 13.64 -7.64 11.65
CA ASP A 137 12.52 -8.48 11.21
C ASP A 137 12.88 -9.96 11.30
N GLY A 138 14.09 -10.36 10.87
CA GLY A 138 14.58 -11.73 11.02
C GLY A 138 14.69 -12.20 12.47
N ARG A 139 14.97 -11.30 13.40
CA ARG A 139 14.98 -11.54 14.85
C ARG A 139 13.63 -11.36 15.53
N VAL A 140 12.61 -11.01 14.74
CA VAL A 140 11.24 -10.69 15.26
C VAL A 140 11.24 -9.53 16.27
N GLU A 141 12.17 -8.59 16.13
CA GLU A 141 12.31 -7.38 16.94
C GLU A 141 11.49 -6.21 16.36
N THR A 142 10.21 -6.46 16.14
CA THR A 142 9.25 -5.58 15.43
C THR A 142 9.26 -4.14 15.92
N ALA A 143 9.45 -3.91 17.22
CA ALA A 143 9.48 -2.55 17.78
C ALA A 143 10.63 -1.72 17.19
N LYS A 144 11.82 -2.32 17.01
CA LYS A 144 12.99 -1.64 16.45
C LYS A 144 12.74 -1.25 14.99
N THR A 145 12.14 -2.16 14.20
CA THR A 145 11.75 -1.86 12.82
C THR A 145 10.76 -0.70 12.75
N GLN A 146 9.66 -0.76 13.55
CA GLN A 146 8.62 0.25 13.48
C GLN A 146 9.09 1.63 13.97
N VAL A 147 9.92 1.70 15.04
CA VAL A 147 10.53 2.94 15.52
C VAL A 147 11.44 3.54 14.45
N SER A 148 12.22 2.72 13.75
CA SER A 148 13.08 3.22 12.66
C SER A 148 12.26 3.80 11.51
N VAL A 149 11.29 3.06 11.01
CA VAL A 149 10.51 3.43 9.81
C VAL A 149 9.63 4.66 10.03
N ILE A 150 9.08 4.87 11.24
CA ILE A 150 8.23 6.04 11.51
C ILE A 150 9.03 7.35 11.55
N MET A 151 10.34 7.30 11.67
CA MET A 151 11.19 8.50 11.66
C MET A 151 11.13 9.27 10.34
N ASP A 152 10.97 8.56 9.20
CA ASP A 152 10.80 9.23 7.90
C ASP A 152 9.59 10.18 7.91
N PRO A 153 8.34 9.72 8.06
CA PRO A 153 7.20 10.62 8.01
C PRO A 153 7.21 11.65 9.15
N LEU A 154 7.79 11.36 10.31
CA LEU A 154 7.90 12.31 11.41
C LEU A 154 8.81 13.50 11.09
N VAL A 155 9.84 13.32 10.27
CA VAL A 155 10.74 14.41 9.85
C VAL A 155 10.27 15.01 8.53
N ARG A 156 9.98 14.18 7.54
CA ARG A 156 9.63 14.58 6.19
C ARG A 156 8.36 15.42 6.14
N ILE A 157 7.29 15.00 6.84
CA ILE A 157 6.00 15.67 6.70
C ILE A 157 5.96 17.07 7.29
N PRO A 158 6.50 17.35 8.51
CA PRO A 158 6.64 18.72 8.98
C PRO A 158 7.47 19.60 8.05
N LEU A 159 8.56 19.05 7.48
CA LEU A 159 9.37 19.79 6.50
C LEU A 159 8.58 20.11 5.24
N ILE A 160 7.83 19.14 4.68
CA ILE A 160 6.93 19.40 3.55
C ILE A 160 5.92 20.49 3.88
N ALA A 161 5.32 20.47 5.07
CA ALA A 161 4.36 21.49 5.49
C ALA A 161 5.01 22.89 5.54
N ILE A 162 6.20 23.01 6.14
CA ILE A 162 6.96 24.27 6.23
C ILE A 162 7.31 24.78 4.83
N ILE A 163 7.88 23.90 3.97
CA ILE A 163 8.27 24.21 2.59
C ILE A 163 7.06 24.69 1.79
N SER A 164 5.92 23.99 1.91
CA SER A 164 4.70 24.33 1.21
C SER A 164 4.12 25.68 1.65
N ILE A 165 4.02 25.93 2.95
CA ILE A 165 3.52 27.20 3.51
C ILE A 165 4.41 28.36 3.09
N SER A 166 5.75 28.15 3.09
CA SER A 166 6.73 29.14 2.67
C SER A 166 6.81 29.32 1.16
N ARG A 167 6.05 28.54 0.37
CA ARG A 167 6.02 28.54 -1.11
C ARG A 167 7.42 28.45 -1.73
N LEU A 168 8.30 27.63 -1.14
CA LEU A 168 9.62 27.39 -1.67
C LEU A 168 9.53 26.52 -2.94
N ASP A 169 10.62 26.48 -3.70
CA ASP A 169 10.68 25.64 -4.91
C ASP A 169 10.39 24.15 -4.58
N ALA A 170 9.76 23.46 -5.52
CA ALA A 170 9.39 22.06 -5.39
C ALA A 170 10.57 21.12 -5.12
N THR A 171 11.76 21.47 -5.55
CA THR A 171 13.00 20.75 -5.30
C THR A 171 13.27 20.58 -3.81
N TYR A 172 12.89 21.58 -2.99
CA TYR A 172 13.02 21.47 -1.52
C TYR A 172 12.17 20.35 -0.93
N ILE A 173 11.05 19.98 -1.57
CA ILE A 173 10.26 18.81 -1.16
C ILE A 173 11.08 17.53 -1.30
N ALA A 174 11.84 17.38 -2.40
CA ALA A 174 12.72 16.23 -2.57
C ALA A 174 13.84 16.20 -1.51
N TYR A 175 14.37 17.33 -1.07
CA TYR A 175 15.28 17.38 0.08
C TYR A 175 14.62 16.92 1.37
N ALA A 176 13.32 17.22 1.59
CA ALA A 176 12.60 16.70 2.75
C ALA A 176 12.50 15.17 2.72
N TYR A 177 12.32 14.55 1.52
CA TYR A 177 12.42 13.10 1.37
C TYR A 177 13.83 12.59 1.74
N VAL A 178 14.88 13.22 1.23
CA VAL A 178 16.27 12.84 1.53
C VAL A 178 16.54 12.88 3.03
N LEU A 179 16.12 13.94 3.71
CA LEU A 179 16.29 14.09 5.17
C LEU A 179 15.46 13.02 5.93
N GLY A 180 14.25 12.72 5.48
CA GLY A 180 13.45 11.62 6.02
C GLY A 180 14.18 10.28 5.90
N GLY A 181 14.68 9.93 4.71
CA GLY A 181 15.46 8.72 4.47
C GLY A 181 16.74 8.65 5.31
N LEU A 182 17.48 9.77 5.41
CA LEU A 182 18.67 9.88 6.25
C LEU A 182 18.35 9.60 7.73
N THR A 183 17.25 10.12 8.25
CA THR A 183 16.86 9.86 9.65
C THR A 183 16.49 8.40 9.89
N VAL A 184 15.85 7.71 8.95
CA VAL A 184 15.63 6.26 9.04
C VAL A 184 16.96 5.52 9.06
N ALA A 185 17.89 5.86 8.15
CA ALA A 185 19.20 5.22 8.09
C ALA A 185 19.98 5.40 9.39
N ILE A 186 20.09 6.64 9.88
CA ILE A 186 20.79 6.93 11.13
C ILE A 186 20.15 6.18 12.31
N THR A 187 18.83 6.26 12.45
CA THR A 187 18.12 5.65 13.58
C THR A 187 18.26 4.14 13.57
N SER A 188 18.04 3.50 12.40
CA SER A 188 18.10 2.04 12.29
C SER A 188 19.50 1.50 12.51
N LEU A 189 20.52 2.16 11.93
CA LEU A 189 21.92 1.77 12.10
C LEU A 189 22.41 2.04 13.54
N ALA A 190 22.03 3.16 14.17
CA ALA A 190 22.36 3.44 15.56
C ALA A 190 21.77 2.37 16.51
N ILE A 191 20.54 1.91 16.26
CA ILE A 191 19.94 0.81 17.04
C ILE A 191 20.69 -0.50 16.77
N LEU A 192 21.05 -0.77 15.51
CA LEU A 192 21.81 -1.97 15.13
C LEU A 192 23.19 -2.01 15.82
N MET A 193 23.93 -0.92 15.75
CA MET A 193 25.30 -0.81 16.30
C MET A 193 25.38 -1.06 17.81
N ARG A 194 24.30 -0.85 18.56
CA ARG A 194 24.23 -1.22 20.00
C ARG A 194 24.37 -2.73 20.24
N GLY A 195 24.16 -3.55 19.20
CA GLY A 195 24.27 -5.00 19.26
C GLY A 195 25.69 -5.57 19.20
N GLN A 196 26.74 -4.73 19.18
CA GLN A 196 28.15 -5.14 19.10
C GLN A 196 28.48 -6.10 17.96
N TYR A 197 27.91 -5.87 16.77
CA TYR A 197 28.16 -6.69 15.60
C TYR A 197 29.58 -6.47 15.07
N ARG A 198 30.19 -7.55 14.55
CA ARG A 198 31.53 -7.52 13.95
C ARG A 198 31.43 -7.86 12.48
N PHE A 199 32.17 -7.16 11.64
CA PHE A 199 32.30 -7.53 10.23
C PHE A 199 33.25 -8.74 10.12
N VAL A 200 32.74 -9.81 9.52
CA VAL A 200 33.50 -11.05 9.26
C VAL A 200 33.50 -11.34 7.77
N LYS A 201 34.38 -12.26 7.33
CA LYS A 201 34.41 -12.66 5.92
C LYS A 201 33.09 -13.30 5.52
N PRO A 202 32.37 -12.77 4.49
CA PRO A 202 31.09 -13.30 4.03
C PRO A 202 31.23 -14.73 3.49
N THR A 203 30.48 -15.69 4.05
CA THR A 203 30.49 -17.08 3.59
C THR A 203 29.14 -17.54 3.04
N LEU A 204 28.04 -16.82 3.35
CA LEU A 204 26.67 -17.24 3.03
C LEU A 204 26.18 -16.80 1.64
N PHE A 205 27.02 -16.17 0.82
CA PHE A 205 26.62 -15.59 -0.48
C PHE A 205 25.88 -16.60 -1.37
N LYS A 206 26.41 -17.80 -1.58
CA LYS A 206 25.76 -18.85 -2.39
C LYS A 206 24.39 -19.25 -1.85
N SER A 207 24.26 -19.27 -0.53
CA SER A 207 23.02 -19.60 0.17
C SER A 207 21.95 -18.53 -0.01
N TYR A 208 22.37 -17.25 -0.01
CA TYR A 208 21.47 -16.11 -0.28
C TYR A 208 20.99 -16.12 -1.72
N VAL A 209 21.90 -16.22 -2.70
CA VAL A 209 21.57 -16.25 -4.14
C VAL A 209 20.56 -17.36 -4.45
N LYS A 210 20.81 -18.58 -3.96
CA LYS A 210 19.92 -19.73 -4.20
C LYS A 210 18.48 -19.46 -3.73
N PHE A 211 18.31 -18.73 -2.62
CA PHE A 211 16.99 -18.41 -2.08
C PHE A 211 16.39 -17.17 -2.74
N ALA A 212 17.20 -16.14 -3.00
CA ALA A 212 16.74 -14.86 -3.56
C ALA A 212 16.31 -14.98 -5.03
N PHE A 213 16.99 -15.80 -5.84
CA PHE A 213 16.77 -15.89 -7.28
C PHE A 213 15.32 -16.16 -7.70
N PRO A 214 14.58 -17.12 -7.10
CA PRO A 214 13.16 -17.31 -7.44
C PRO A 214 12.28 -16.13 -7.01
N ILE A 215 12.66 -15.38 -5.97
CA ILE A 215 11.91 -14.26 -5.43
C ILE A 215 12.16 -12.98 -6.26
N ALA A 216 13.35 -12.87 -6.85
CA ALA A 216 13.76 -11.71 -7.65
C ALA A 216 12.74 -11.38 -8.76
N LEU A 217 12.28 -12.41 -9.48
CA LEU A 217 11.30 -12.24 -10.55
C LEU A 217 9.98 -11.64 -10.01
N ILE A 218 9.51 -12.12 -8.88
CA ILE A 218 8.27 -11.62 -8.23
C ILE A 218 8.47 -10.18 -7.77
N SER A 219 9.63 -9.84 -7.20
CA SER A 219 9.96 -8.48 -6.75
C SER A 219 10.00 -7.50 -7.92
N ILE A 220 10.64 -7.86 -9.03
CA ILE A 220 10.69 -7.02 -10.25
C ILE A 220 9.28 -6.81 -10.82
N MET A 221 8.51 -7.89 -10.98
CA MET A 221 7.13 -7.81 -11.48
C MET A 221 6.25 -6.94 -10.58
N GLY A 222 6.42 -7.07 -9.26
CA GLY A 222 5.71 -6.26 -8.27
C GLY A 222 6.05 -4.78 -8.37
N ALA A 223 7.34 -4.43 -8.51
CA ALA A 223 7.79 -3.05 -8.63
C ALA A 223 7.30 -2.39 -9.92
N ILE A 224 7.35 -3.10 -11.05
CA ILE A 224 6.80 -2.62 -12.32
C ILE A 224 5.30 -2.39 -12.16
N SER A 225 4.54 -3.36 -11.64
CA SER A 225 3.09 -3.25 -11.46
C SER A 225 2.68 -2.09 -10.54
N ALA A 226 3.49 -1.79 -9.52
CA ALA A 226 3.19 -0.73 -8.54
C ALA A 226 3.43 0.69 -9.08
N ASN A 227 4.25 0.85 -10.13
CA ASN A 227 4.67 2.16 -10.64
C ASN A 227 4.27 2.41 -12.10
N ALA A 228 3.91 1.36 -12.85
CA ALA A 228 3.58 1.44 -14.28
C ALA A 228 2.50 2.47 -14.59
N ASP A 229 1.49 2.61 -13.73
CA ASP A 229 0.40 3.57 -13.87
C ASP A 229 0.95 5.00 -14.08
N LYS A 230 1.77 5.45 -13.13
CA LYS A 230 2.32 6.81 -13.13
C LYS A 230 3.34 7.02 -14.24
N LEU A 231 4.14 5.98 -14.53
CA LEU A 231 5.12 6.04 -15.62
C LEU A 231 4.44 6.21 -16.96
N LEU A 232 3.40 5.43 -17.25
CA LEU A 232 2.67 5.51 -18.51
C LEU A 232 1.81 6.77 -18.62
N ILE A 233 1.22 7.24 -17.51
CA ILE A 233 0.53 8.52 -17.50
C ILE A 233 1.51 9.65 -17.85
N GLY A 234 2.68 9.72 -17.23
CA GLY A 234 3.67 10.75 -17.51
C GLY A 234 4.28 10.64 -18.91
N LEU A 235 4.37 9.42 -19.47
CA LEU A 235 4.88 9.19 -20.81
C LEU A 235 3.92 9.69 -21.90
N PHE A 236 2.61 9.47 -21.74
CA PHE A 236 1.63 9.74 -22.79
C PHE A 236 0.80 11.01 -22.57
N TRP A 237 0.88 11.60 -21.37
CA TRP A 237 0.13 12.79 -21.00
C TRP A 237 1.07 13.85 -20.41
N SER A 238 0.77 14.35 -19.23
CA SER A 238 1.54 15.38 -18.54
C SER A 238 1.71 15.06 -17.07
N ASP A 239 2.66 15.74 -16.43
CA ASP A 239 2.87 15.66 -14.99
C ASP A 239 1.60 15.99 -14.19
N ALA A 240 0.77 16.93 -14.66
CA ALA A 240 -0.50 17.23 -14.01
C ALA A 240 -1.42 16.00 -13.92
N HIS A 241 -1.50 15.17 -14.96
CA HIS A 241 -2.29 13.94 -14.95
C HIS A 241 -1.71 12.91 -13.96
N VAL A 242 -0.38 12.84 -13.83
CA VAL A 242 0.27 12.03 -12.79
C VAL A 242 -0.09 12.57 -11.40
N GLY A 243 -0.14 13.89 -11.25
CA GLY A 243 -0.57 14.58 -10.04
C GLY A 243 -1.99 14.20 -9.62
N PHE A 244 -2.95 14.25 -10.54
CA PHE A 244 -4.35 13.86 -10.28
C PHE A 244 -4.47 12.40 -9.86
N TYR A 245 -3.79 11.50 -10.56
CA TYR A 245 -3.78 10.08 -10.23
C TYR A 245 -3.16 9.82 -8.85
N SER A 246 -1.99 10.42 -8.60
CA SER A 246 -1.23 10.21 -7.36
C SER A 246 -1.94 10.78 -6.13
N ALA A 247 -2.60 11.94 -6.25
CA ALA A 247 -3.41 12.50 -5.18
C ALA A 247 -4.58 11.58 -4.81
N SER A 248 -5.28 11.05 -5.82
CA SER A 248 -6.36 10.09 -5.64
C SER A 248 -5.89 8.79 -5.01
N GLN A 249 -4.77 8.24 -5.49
CA GLN A 249 -4.17 7.01 -4.97
C GLN A 249 -3.73 7.16 -3.51
N SER A 250 -3.08 8.29 -3.17
CA SER A 250 -2.61 8.58 -1.81
C SER A 250 -3.77 8.75 -0.83
N THR A 251 -4.86 9.39 -1.25
CA THR A 251 -6.08 9.53 -0.43
C THR A 251 -6.68 8.18 -0.08
N LEU A 252 -6.83 7.30 -1.07
CA LEU A 252 -7.37 5.96 -0.86
C LEU A 252 -6.39 5.03 -0.15
N GLY A 253 -5.10 5.33 -0.22
CA GLY A 253 -4.04 4.66 0.53
C GLY A 253 -4.25 4.67 2.04
N LEU A 254 -4.93 5.69 2.60
CA LEU A 254 -5.33 5.72 4.01
C LEU A 254 -6.12 4.48 4.43
N PHE A 255 -7.00 4.01 3.56
CA PHE A 255 -7.85 2.85 3.85
C PHE A 255 -7.12 1.51 3.70
N SER A 256 -5.92 1.49 3.10
CA SER A 256 -5.09 0.28 3.02
C SER A 256 -4.71 -0.29 4.39
N VAL A 257 -4.69 0.57 5.43
CA VAL A 257 -4.44 0.16 6.82
C VAL A 257 -5.49 -0.86 7.29
N ILE A 258 -6.73 -0.78 6.82
CA ILE A 258 -7.78 -1.78 7.11
C ILE A 258 -7.33 -3.16 6.59
N GLY A 259 -6.83 -3.21 5.36
CA GLY A 259 -6.31 -4.44 4.76
C GLY A 259 -5.12 -5.03 5.53
N VAL A 260 -4.19 -4.18 5.96
CA VAL A 260 -3.04 -4.60 6.79
C VAL A 260 -3.52 -5.16 8.13
N ALA A 261 -4.44 -4.48 8.81
CA ALA A 261 -4.99 -4.94 10.09
C ALA A 261 -5.67 -6.31 9.95
N VAL A 262 -6.49 -6.49 8.92
CA VAL A 262 -7.15 -7.77 8.65
C VAL A 262 -6.13 -8.87 8.33
N SER A 263 -5.18 -8.60 7.44
CA SER A 263 -4.17 -9.60 7.04
C SER A 263 -3.28 -10.02 8.22
N THR A 264 -2.92 -9.10 9.10
CA THR A 264 -2.11 -9.37 10.31
C THR A 264 -2.81 -10.32 11.27
N ILE A 265 -4.14 -10.34 11.31
CA ILE A 265 -4.94 -11.22 12.16
C ILE A 265 -5.29 -12.53 11.44
N THR A 266 -5.69 -12.44 10.18
CA THR A 266 -6.21 -13.58 9.42
C THR A 266 -5.12 -14.56 9.02
N PHE A 267 -3.95 -14.09 8.57
CA PHE A 267 -2.87 -14.97 8.13
C PHE A 267 -2.42 -15.98 9.20
N PRO A 268 -2.00 -15.58 10.44
CA PRO A 268 -1.59 -16.54 11.45
C PRO A 268 -2.76 -17.42 11.94
N THR A 269 -3.98 -16.89 11.89
CA THR A 269 -5.18 -17.65 12.26
C THR A 269 -5.44 -18.77 11.25
N PHE A 270 -5.42 -18.46 9.96
CA PHE A 270 -5.62 -19.46 8.90
C PHE A 270 -4.48 -20.49 8.87
N SER A 271 -3.22 -20.06 9.08
CA SER A 271 -2.08 -20.97 9.14
C SER A 271 -2.21 -22.01 10.24
N ARG A 272 -2.62 -21.58 11.45
CA ARG A 272 -2.85 -22.52 12.58
C ARG A 272 -4.01 -23.49 12.30
N MET A 273 -5.12 -22.99 11.77
CA MET A 273 -6.30 -23.79 11.45
C MET A 273 -6.01 -24.79 10.32
N HIS A 274 -5.24 -24.37 9.33
CA HIS A 274 -4.85 -25.24 8.22
C HIS A 274 -3.94 -26.38 8.70
N LYS A 275 -2.93 -26.08 9.52
CA LYS A 275 -2.08 -27.11 10.16
C LYS A 275 -2.86 -28.09 11.02
N ALA A 276 -3.94 -27.63 11.66
CA ALA A 276 -4.84 -28.47 12.45
C ALA A 276 -5.84 -29.27 11.60
N GLY A 277 -5.82 -29.14 10.25
CA GLY A 277 -6.77 -29.80 9.35
C GLY A 277 -8.20 -29.24 9.43
N ASN A 278 -8.43 -28.15 10.16
CA ASN A 278 -9.77 -27.60 10.39
C ASN A 278 -10.20 -26.62 9.28
N LEU A 279 -10.43 -27.15 8.07
CA LEU A 279 -10.85 -26.36 6.92
C LEU A 279 -12.27 -25.78 7.07
N ILE A 280 -13.12 -26.35 7.91
CA ILE A 280 -14.47 -25.85 8.18
C ILE A 280 -14.37 -24.48 8.86
N GLU A 281 -13.53 -24.37 9.86
CA GLU A 281 -13.33 -23.11 10.57
C GLU A 281 -12.62 -22.04 9.71
N VAL A 282 -11.67 -22.46 8.85
CA VAL A 282 -11.05 -21.57 7.84
C VAL A 282 -12.13 -20.95 6.95
N ARG A 283 -13.05 -21.74 6.41
CA ARG A 283 -14.16 -21.25 5.58
C ARG A 283 -15.08 -20.28 6.33
N LYS A 284 -15.43 -20.61 7.58
CA LYS A 284 -16.28 -19.77 8.45
C LYS A 284 -15.64 -18.41 8.71
N LYS A 285 -14.36 -18.41 9.11
CA LYS A 285 -13.61 -17.18 9.38
C LYS A 285 -13.36 -16.34 8.13
N THR A 286 -13.12 -16.97 6.97
CA THR A 286 -12.99 -16.25 5.69
C THR A 286 -14.28 -15.50 5.35
N LYS A 287 -15.44 -16.18 5.43
CA LYS A 287 -16.74 -15.54 5.17
C LYS A 287 -17.05 -14.42 6.14
N MET A 288 -16.66 -14.58 7.41
CA MET A 288 -16.84 -13.58 8.45
C MET A 288 -15.97 -12.34 8.19
N ALA A 289 -14.69 -12.54 7.83
CA ALA A 289 -13.79 -11.45 7.49
C ALA A 289 -14.25 -10.68 6.23
N GLU A 290 -14.66 -11.39 5.19
CA GLU A 290 -15.23 -10.82 3.97
C GLU A 290 -16.46 -9.96 4.28
N ARG A 291 -17.34 -10.45 5.14
CA ARG A 291 -18.56 -9.76 5.59
C ARG A 291 -18.23 -8.46 6.35
N TYR A 292 -17.33 -8.49 7.31
CA TYR A 292 -16.99 -7.29 8.08
C TYR A 292 -16.23 -6.24 7.25
N ILE A 293 -15.34 -6.69 6.35
CA ILE A 293 -14.68 -5.77 5.42
C ILE A 293 -15.70 -5.06 4.53
N SER A 294 -16.64 -5.80 3.95
CA SER A 294 -17.67 -5.20 3.09
C SER A 294 -18.59 -4.24 3.86
N MET A 295 -18.91 -4.53 5.14
CA MET A 295 -19.68 -3.63 5.99
C MET A 295 -18.99 -2.30 6.25
N ILE A 296 -17.65 -2.29 6.35
CA ILE A 296 -16.88 -1.07 6.61
C ILE A 296 -16.57 -0.35 5.29
N ALA A 297 -16.15 -1.08 4.26
CA ALA A 297 -15.63 -0.49 3.04
C ALA A 297 -16.74 0.06 2.11
N ILE A 298 -17.89 -0.61 2.03
CA ILE A 298 -18.95 -0.20 1.09
C ILE A 298 -19.48 1.21 1.39
N PRO A 299 -19.84 1.60 2.63
CA PRO A 299 -20.30 2.96 2.90
C PRO A 299 -19.28 4.03 2.53
N ILE A 300 -17.98 3.76 2.73
CA ILE A 300 -16.88 4.65 2.36
C ILE A 300 -16.82 4.79 0.83
N VAL A 301 -16.84 3.66 0.13
CA VAL A 301 -16.80 3.65 -1.34
C VAL A 301 -18.00 4.35 -1.95
N VAL A 302 -19.19 4.20 -1.37
CA VAL A 302 -20.41 4.89 -1.84
C VAL A 302 -20.22 6.41 -1.81
N VAL A 303 -19.71 6.97 -0.72
CA VAL A 303 -19.45 8.41 -0.61
C VAL A 303 -18.40 8.86 -1.64
N VAL A 304 -17.28 8.16 -1.72
CA VAL A 304 -16.18 8.54 -2.63
C VAL A 304 -16.58 8.39 -4.10
N PHE A 305 -17.36 7.37 -4.42
CA PHE A 305 -17.78 7.10 -5.80
C PHE A 305 -18.81 8.11 -6.30
N LEU A 306 -19.74 8.55 -5.43
CA LEU A 306 -20.81 9.47 -5.80
C LEU A 306 -20.36 10.93 -5.82
N PHE A 307 -19.50 11.33 -4.87
CA PHE A 307 -19.11 12.73 -4.66
C PHE A 307 -17.60 12.96 -4.85
N PRO A 308 -16.98 12.43 -5.92
CA PRO A 308 -15.51 12.51 -6.08
C PRO A 308 -15.04 13.93 -6.38
N SER A 309 -15.86 14.76 -7.05
CA SER A 309 -15.53 16.15 -7.36
C SER A 309 -15.55 17.04 -6.10
N GLU A 310 -16.56 16.88 -5.28
CA GLU A 310 -16.70 17.58 -4.00
C GLU A 310 -15.58 17.19 -3.05
N ILE A 311 -15.26 15.90 -2.99
CA ILE A 311 -14.15 15.38 -2.16
C ILE A 311 -12.82 15.93 -2.67
N ALA A 312 -12.60 15.98 -3.99
CA ALA A 312 -11.39 16.54 -4.56
C ALA A 312 -11.24 18.04 -4.23
N LEU A 313 -12.34 18.82 -4.31
CA LEU A 313 -12.35 20.24 -3.94
C LEU A 313 -12.09 20.47 -2.44
N ILE A 314 -12.65 19.62 -1.57
CA ILE A 314 -12.47 19.73 -0.12
C ILE A 314 -11.05 19.36 0.31
N LEU A 315 -10.53 18.26 -0.20
CA LEU A 315 -9.24 17.72 0.23
C LEU A 315 -8.06 18.40 -0.47
N PHE A 316 -8.24 18.80 -1.72
CA PHE A 316 -7.20 19.40 -2.54
C PHE A 316 -7.55 20.87 -2.84
N ALA A 317 -6.93 21.48 -3.81
CA ALA A 317 -7.30 22.79 -4.33
C ALA A 317 -8.18 22.64 -5.60
N GLU A 318 -8.78 23.75 -6.07
CA GLU A 318 -9.65 23.75 -7.26
C GLU A 318 -8.96 23.20 -8.52
N ASN A 319 -7.66 23.45 -8.64
CA ASN A 319 -6.84 22.95 -9.76
C ASN A 319 -6.66 21.41 -9.75
N PHE A 320 -7.05 20.71 -8.69
CA PHE A 320 -7.07 19.24 -8.60
C PHE A 320 -8.45 18.61 -8.84
N VAL A 321 -9.45 19.37 -9.28
CA VAL A 321 -10.79 18.81 -9.50
C VAL A 321 -10.81 17.63 -10.49
N GLN A 322 -9.88 17.59 -11.44
CA GLN A 322 -9.71 16.47 -12.39
C GLN A 322 -9.26 15.17 -11.71
N ALA A 323 -8.78 15.22 -10.47
CA ALA A 323 -8.52 14.03 -9.66
C ALA A 323 -9.79 13.25 -9.33
N SER A 324 -10.98 13.85 -9.51
CA SER A 324 -12.28 13.20 -9.28
C SER A 324 -12.47 11.94 -10.12
N GLY A 325 -12.05 11.93 -11.39
CA GLY A 325 -12.12 10.76 -12.25
C GLY A 325 -11.34 9.57 -11.67
N PRO A 326 -10.03 9.69 -11.47
CA PRO A 326 -9.22 8.66 -10.81
C PRO A 326 -9.75 8.27 -9.42
N LEU A 327 -10.16 9.24 -8.59
CA LEU A 327 -10.65 8.99 -7.24
C LEU A 327 -11.88 8.07 -7.24
N ARG A 328 -12.83 8.32 -8.16
CA ARG A 328 -14.04 7.50 -8.34
C ARG A 328 -13.68 6.04 -8.59
N PHE A 329 -12.88 5.75 -9.60
CA PHE A 329 -12.59 4.37 -9.98
C PHE A 329 -11.62 3.68 -9.02
N LEU A 330 -10.62 4.38 -8.49
CA LEU A 330 -9.72 3.80 -7.49
C LEU A 330 -10.44 3.42 -6.19
N SER A 331 -11.58 4.06 -5.85
CA SER A 331 -12.40 3.66 -4.70
C SER A 331 -12.96 2.24 -4.86
N LEU A 332 -13.35 1.86 -6.09
CA LEU A 332 -13.78 0.48 -6.41
C LEU A 332 -12.60 -0.50 -6.32
N SER A 333 -11.42 -0.11 -6.82
CA SER A 333 -10.21 -0.92 -6.68
C SER A 333 -9.86 -1.16 -5.21
N MET A 334 -10.01 -0.15 -4.36
CA MET A 334 -9.79 -0.26 -2.92
C MET A 334 -10.72 -1.33 -2.30
N LEU A 335 -12.02 -1.30 -2.60
CA LEU A 335 -12.98 -2.30 -2.11
C LEU A 335 -12.57 -3.72 -2.53
N LEU A 336 -12.31 -3.90 -3.83
CA LEU A 336 -11.91 -5.19 -4.38
C LEU A 336 -10.58 -5.68 -3.78
N GLY A 337 -9.63 -4.78 -3.59
CA GLY A 337 -8.33 -5.07 -2.98
C GLY A 337 -8.44 -5.49 -1.52
N LEU A 338 -9.27 -4.81 -0.72
CA LEU A 338 -9.53 -5.17 0.66
C LEU A 338 -10.17 -6.55 0.78
N LEU A 339 -11.15 -6.86 -0.06
CA LEU A 339 -11.78 -8.18 -0.12
C LEU A 339 -10.80 -9.26 -0.58
N ASN A 340 -9.96 -8.96 -1.58
CA ASN A 340 -8.93 -9.88 -2.07
C ASN A 340 -7.90 -10.24 -1.00
N GLY A 341 -7.55 -9.30 -0.10
CA GLY A 341 -6.58 -9.50 0.97
C GLY A 341 -6.90 -10.68 1.89
N VAL A 342 -8.18 -10.95 2.15
CA VAL A 342 -8.63 -12.11 2.95
C VAL A 342 -8.29 -13.41 2.27
N TYR A 343 -8.58 -13.51 0.96
CA TYR A 343 -8.33 -14.70 0.16
C TYR A 343 -6.83 -14.92 -0.07
N ALA A 344 -6.08 -13.84 -0.30
CA ALA A 344 -4.62 -13.89 -0.41
C ALA A 344 -3.98 -14.40 0.89
N SER A 345 -4.47 -13.95 2.06
CA SER A 345 -4.03 -14.45 3.37
C SER A 345 -4.27 -15.96 3.51
N GLN A 346 -5.35 -16.48 2.95
CA GLN A 346 -5.65 -17.91 2.96
C GLN A 346 -4.69 -18.71 2.06
N ILE A 347 -4.37 -18.22 0.85
CA ILE A 347 -3.40 -18.86 -0.06
C ILE A 347 -2.01 -18.91 0.61
N ASN A 348 -1.58 -17.81 1.20
CA ASN A 348 -0.30 -17.74 1.89
C ASN A 348 -0.24 -18.66 3.11
N ALA A 349 -1.38 -18.90 3.77
CA ALA A 349 -1.47 -19.82 4.91
C ALA A 349 -1.37 -21.31 4.52
N VAL A 350 -1.63 -21.65 3.26
CA VAL A 350 -1.53 -23.02 2.72
C VAL A 350 -0.12 -23.35 2.22
N ASP A 351 0.83 -22.42 2.37
CA ASP A 351 2.24 -22.56 1.95
C ASP A 351 2.41 -22.85 0.44
N ARG A 352 1.65 -22.10 -0.39
CA ARG A 352 1.67 -22.20 -1.86
C ARG A 352 2.16 -20.91 -2.53
N PRO A 353 3.45 -20.55 -2.38
CA PRO A 353 4.02 -19.34 -2.98
C PRO A 353 4.00 -19.35 -4.52
N ASP A 354 3.98 -20.54 -5.15
CA ASP A 354 3.83 -20.71 -6.58
C ASP A 354 2.51 -20.10 -7.11
N ILE A 355 1.45 -20.19 -6.35
CA ILE A 355 0.15 -19.59 -6.70
C ILE A 355 0.23 -18.07 -6.62
N THR A 356 0.86 -17.53 -5.56
CA THR A 356 1.05 -16.09 -5.41
C THR A 356 1.88 -15.53 -6.58
N ALA A 357 2.93 -16.21 -7.01
CA ALA A 357 3.73 -15.82 -8.17
C ALA A 357 2.90 -15.76 -9.46
N LYS A 358 2.06 -16.79 -9.71
CA LYS A 358 1.16 -16.82 -10.88
C LYS A 358 0.12 -15.69 -10.83
N LEU A 359 -0.44 -15.40 -9.66
CA LEU A 359 -1.38 -14.29 -9.48
C LEU A 359 -0.72 -12.93 -9.74
N THR A 360 0.53 -12.75 -9.30
CA THR A 360 1.32 -11.55 -9.59
C THR A 360 1.57 -11.40 -11.08
N LEU A 361 1.88 -12.49 -11.79
CA LEU A 361 2.06 -12.48 -13.24
C LEU A 361 0.75 -12.09 -13.96
N VAL A 362 -0.38 -12.68 -13.58
CA VAL A 362 -1.69 -12.30 -14.11
C VAL A 362 -1.98 -10.83 -13.85
N SER A 363 -1.72 -10.35 -12.62
CA SER A 363 -1.90 -8.95 -12.25
C SER A 363 -1.10 -8.02 -13.16
N LEU A 364 0.21 -8.28 -13.31
CA LEU A 364 1.10 -7.47 -14.16
C LEU A 364 0.65 -7.48 -15.62
N SER A 365 0.33 -8.66 -16.17
CA SER A 365 -0.06 -8.78 -17.57
C SER A 365 -1.37 -8.03 -17.85
N VAL A 366 -2.39 -8.20 -17.01
CA VAL A 366 -3.67 -7.50 -17.16
C VAL A 366 -3.48 -5.99 -16.95
N ASN A 367 -2.71 -5.58 -15.95
CA ASN A 367 -2.45 -4.17 -15.66
C ASN A 367 -1.77 -3.48 -16.85
N LEU A 368 -0.67 -4.02 -17.36
CA LEU A 368 0.05 -3.43 -18.49
C LEU A 368 -0.82 -3.40 -19.76
N LEU A 369 -1.56 -4.48 -20.04
CA LEU A 369 -2.46 -4.53 -21.19
C LEU A 369 -3.54 -3.44 -21.10
N MET A 370 -4.20 -3.34 -19.94
CA MET A 370 -5.25 -2.33 -19.74
C MET A 370 -4.69 -0.91 -19.76
N LEU A 371 -3.52 -0.69 -19.17
CA LEU A 371 -2.85 0.61 -19.21
C LEU A 371 -2.54 1.04 -20.63
N LEU A 372 -1.99 0.15 -21.48
CA LEU A 372 -1.66 0.46 -22.88
C LEU A 372 -2.91 0.74 -23.73
N ILE A 373 -4.06 0.15 -23.39
CA ILE A 373 -5.32 0.39 -24.12
C ILE A 373 -6.01 1.67 -23.65
N LEU A 374 -6.02 1.93 -22.32
CA LEU A 374 -6.86 2.96 -21.74
C LEU A 374 -6.17 4.31 -21.56
N VAL A 375 -4.85 4.33 -21.33
CA VAL A 375 -4.14 5.56 -20.98
C VAL A 375 -3.77 6.39 -22.20
N PRO A 376 -3.05 5.87 -23.22
CA PRO A 376 -2.56 6.69 -24.31
C PRO A 376 -3.68 7.11 -25.28
N PRO A 377 -3.56 8.30 -25.92
CA PRO A 377 -4.44 8.68 -27.02
C PRO A 377 -4.13 7.91 -28.31
N SER A 378 -2.86 7.60 -28.54
CA SER A 378 -2.40 6.80 -29.68
C SER A 378 -1.06 6.15 -29.39
N ILE A 379 -0.78 5.00 -30.02
CA ILE A 379 0.52 4.32 -30.03
C ILE A 379 0.85 3.97 -31.48
N ASN A 380 1.97 4.48 -32.00
CA ASN A 380 2.44 4.20 -33.36
C ASN A 380 1.35 4.39 -34.46
N GLY A 381 0.53 5.44 -34.33
CA GLY A 381 -0.55 5.74 -35.28
C GLY A 381 -1.85 4.97 -35.06
N ILE A 382 -1.89 4.02 -34.10
CA ILE A 382 -3.12 3.32 -33.72
C ILE A 382 -3.82 4.15 -32.64
N THR A 383 -5.07 4.54 -32.86
CA THR A 383 -5.89 5.27 -31.86
C THR A 383 -6.23 4.34 -30.69
N MET A 384 -5.96 4.84 -29.49
CA MET A 384 -6.31 4.20 -28.22
C MET A 384 -7.43 5.01 -27.52
N LEU A 385 -7.82 4.64 -26.31
CA LEU A 385 -8.93 5.30 -25.63
C LEU A 385 -8.60 6.69 -25.06
N GLY A 386 -7.33 7.00 -24.81
CA GLY A 386 -6.88 8.35 -24.41
C GLY A 386 -7.48 8.87 -23.11
N LEU A 387 -7.75 8.01 -22.13
CA LEU A 387 -8.42 8.38 -20.88
C LEU A 387 -7.46 8.90 -19.80
N GLY A 388 -6.16 8.91 -20.05
CA GLY A 388 -5.13 9.45 -19.15
C GLY A 388 -5.20 8.87 -17.74
N ALA A 389 -5.19 9.74 -16.74
CA ALA A 389 -5.25 9.37 -15.32
C ALA A 389 -6.50 8.52 -14.96
N THR A 390 -7.65 8.86 -15.54
CA THR A 390 -8.88 8.09 -15.33
C THR A 390 -8.77 6.70 -15.96
N GLY A 391 -8.14 6.61 -17.15
CA GLY A 391 -7.86 5.33 -17.81
C GLY A 391 -7.00 4.40 -16.96
N ALA A 392 -5.97 4.94 -16.30
CA ALA A 392 -5.14 4.18 -15.37
C ALA A 392 -5.94 3.69 -14.15
N ALA A 393 -6.84 4.51 -13.63
CA ALA A 393 -7.72 4.09 -12.53
C ALA A 393 -8.68 2.97 -12.94
N ILE A 394 -9.25 3.03 -14.15
CA ILE A 394 -10.08 1.94 -14.72
C ILE A 394 -9.24 0.69 -14.94
N ALA A 395 -8.02 0.81 -15.49
CA ALA A 395 -7.09 -0.31 -15.65
C ALA A 395 -6.82 -1.01 -14.30
N ASN A 396 -6.65 -0.22 -13.24
CA ASN A 396 -6.47 -0.75 -11.88
C ASN A 396 -7.72 -1.51 -11.39
N VAL A 397 -8.94 -0.98 -11.62
CA VAL A 397 -10.20 -1.70 -11.29
C VAL A 397 -10.27 -3.04 -12.00
N VAL A 398 -10.02 -3.05 -13.32
CA VAL A 398 -10.06 -4.29 -14.13
C VAL A 398 -9.02 -5.29 -13.63
N THR A 399 -7.81 -4.82 -13.35
CA THR A 399 -6.71 -5.65 -12.85
C THR A 399 -7.04 -6.27 -11.50
N VAL A 400 -7.40 -5.46 -10.52
CA VAL A 400 -7.73 -5.93 -9.17
C VAL A 400 -8.98 -6.81 -9.18
N GLY A 401 -9.97 -6.47 -10.00
CA GLY A 401 -11.16 -7.30 -10.22
C GLY A 401 -10.84 -8.67 -10.80
N THR A 402 -9.99 -8.71 -11.82
CA THR A 402 -9.53 -9.98 -12.43
C THR A 402 -8.78 -10.83 -11.40
N VAL A 403 -7.83 -10.24 -10.69
CA VAL A 403 -7.07 -10.93 -9.63
C VAL A 403 -8.00 -11.42 -8.53
N PHE A 404 -8.98 -10.63 -8.11
CA PHE A 404 -9.96 -11.02 -7.10
C PHE A 404 -10.78 -12.24 -7.54
N VAL A 405 -11.29 -12.26 -8.79
CA VAL A 405 -12.04 -13.40 -9.34
C VAL A 405 -11.17 -14.65 -9.41
N VAL A 406 -9.94 -14.52 -9.96
CA VAL A 406 -9.01 -15.65 -10.07
C VAL A 406 -8.61 -16.18 -8.69
N THR A 407 -8.30 -15.31 -7.74
CA THR A 407 -7.97 -15.69 -6.36
C THR A 407 -9.11 -16.45 -5.70
N ARG A 408 -10.36 -16.02 -5.88
CA ARG A 408 -11.55 -16.72 -5.38
C ARG A 408 -11.71 -18.11 -5.98
N LEU A 409 -11.50 -18.25 -7.30
CA LEU A 409 -11.57 -19.54 -7.97
C LEU A 409 -10.49 -20.51 -7.46
N VAL A 410 -9.28 -20.00 -7.25
CA VAL A 410 -8.17 -20.77 -6.68
C VAL A 410 -8.50 -21.21 -5.24
N VAL A 411 -8.94 -20.31 -4.38
CA VAL A 411 -9.30 -20.62 -3.00
C VAL A 411 -10.48 -21.62 -2.94
N LYS A 412 -11.46 -21.49 -3.84
CA LYS A 412 -12.55 -22.49 -3.96
C LYS A 412 -11.99 -23.89 -4.29
N ARG A 413 -10.96 -23.98 -5.15
CA ARG A 413 -10.33 -25.27 -5.47
C ARG A 413 -9.49 -25.83 -4.32
N LEU A 414 -8.75 -24.98 -3.60
CA LEU A 414 -7.85 -25.40 -2.53
C LEU A 414 -8.57 -25.79 -1.24
N THR A 415 -9.56 -25.01 -0.82
CA THR A 415 -10.19 -25.15 0.49
C THR A 415 -11.71 -25.32 0.42
N ASN A 416 -12.29 -25.36 -0.80
CA ASN A 416 -13.74 -25.38 -1.04
C ASN A 416 -14.49 -24.21 -0.35
N THR A 417 -13.82 -23.06 -0.21
CA THR A 417 -14.43 -21.85 0.34
C THR A 417 -15.30 -21.18 -0.74
N ARG A 418 -16.61 -21.13 -0.52
CA ARG A 418 -17.57 -20.43 -1.39
C ARG A 418 -17.74 -18.99 -0.92
N SER A 419 -18.10 -18.11 -1.86
CA SER A 419 -18.47 -16.71 -1.56
C SER A 419 -19.57 -16.63 -0.51
N ASN A 420 -19.54 -15.58 0.29
CA ASN A 420 -20.64 -15.29 1.18
C ASN A 420 -21.79 -14.63 0.38
N PRO A 421 -22.98 -15.27 0.26
CA PRO A 421 -24.11 -14.69 -0.49
C PRO A 421 -24.60 -13.37 0.12
N ARG A 422 -24.35 -13.13 1.40
CA ARG A 422 -24.72 -11.89 2.10
C ARG A 422 -24.04 -10.64 1.55
N ILE A 423 -22.94 -10.79 0.81
CA ILE A 423 -22.30 -9.65 0.12
C ILE A 423 -23.26 -9.00 -0.89
N LEU A 424 -24.14 -9.77 -1.51
CA LEU A 424 -25.17 -9.20 -2.38
C LEU A 424 -26.10 -8.24 -1.62
N LEU A 425 -26.45 -8.58 -0.38
CA LEU A 425 -27.24 -7.68 0.48
C LEU A 425 -26.49 -6.40 0.78
N HIS A 426 -25.14 -6.49 1.01
CA HIS A 426 -24.32 -5.32 1.24
C HIS A 426 -24.22 -4.43 -0.02
N ILE A 427 -24.14 -5.03 -1.21
CA ILE A 427 -24.14 -4.27 -2.47
C ILE A 427 -25.49 -3.55 -2.65
N VAL A 428 -26.60 -4.25 -2.43
CA VAL A 428 -27.95 -3.66 -2.51
C VAL A 428 -28.11 -2.54 -1.49
N ALA A 429 -27.70 -2.77 -0.24
CA ALA A 429 -27.71 -1.75 0.80
C ALA A 429 -26.85 -0.54 0.42
N GLY A 430 -25.68 -0.77 -0.19
CA GLY A 430 -24.80 0.29 -0.71
C GLY A 430 -25.46 1.11 -1.80
N ILE A 431 -26.13 0.48 -2.76
CA ILE A 431 -26.86 1.16 -3.83
C ILE A 431 -28.00 2.02 -3.24
N ILE A 432 -28.80 1.47 -2.33
CA ILE A 432 -29.90 2.21 -1.67
C ILE A 432 -29.31 3.38 -0.86
N THR A 433 -28.24 3.16 -0.09
CA THR A 433 -27.54 4.23 0.64
C THR A 433 -27.08 5.33 -0.32
N GLY A 434 -26.52 4.96 -1.47
CA GLY A 434 -26.08 5.90 -2.50
C GLY A 434 -27.25 6.73 -3.06
N CYS A 435 -28.37 6.10 -3.37
CA CYS A 435 -29.57 6.82 -3.81
C CYS A 435 -30.05 7.83 -2.76
N ILE A 436 -30.08 7.42 -1.49
CA ILE A 436 -30.51 8.31 -0.39
C ILE A 436 -29.53 9.49 -0.25
N LEU A 437 -28.21 9.23 -0.25
CA LEU A 437 -27.19 10.28 -0.16
C LEU A 437 -27.24 11.26 -1.34
N TYR A 438 -27.57 10.78 -2.53
CA TYR A 438 -27.76 11.64 -3.69
C TYR A 438 -28.89 12.63 -3.46
N PHE A 439 -30.03 12.21 -2.88
CA PHE A 439 -31.12 13.12 -2.48
C PHE A 439 -30.73 14.02 -1.29
N VAL A 440 -29.99 13.51 -0.32
CA VAL A 440 -29.49 14.31 0.81
C VAL A 440 -28.64 15.48 0.31
N ASN A 441 -27.86 15.30 -0.76
CA ASN A 441 -27.01 16.35 -1.33
C ASN A 441 -27.79 17.56 -1.88
N PHE A 442 -29.07 17.41 -2.23
CA PHE A 442 -29.95 18.55 -2.59
C PHE A 442 -30.33 19.40 -1.38
N ILE A 443 -30.41 18.79 -0.19
CA ILE A 443 -30.83 19.48 1.05
C ILE A 443 -29.60 19.99 1.81
N TRP A 444 -28.56 19.20 1.84
CA TRP A 444 -27.31 19.47 2.53
C TRP A 444 -26.14 19.21 1.57
N PRO A 445 -25.73 20.21 0.77
CA PRO A 445 -24.65 20.03 -0.21
C PRO A 445 -23.29 19.82 0.48
N LEU A 446 -22.50 18.90 -0.08
CA LEU A 446 -21.17 18.57 0.40
C LEU A 446 -20.17 19.65 -0.04
N MET A 447 -19.84 20.60 0.84
CA MET A 447 -18.98 21.74 0.51
C MET A 447 -17.74 21.87 1.41
N ARG A 448 -17.80 21.38 2.64
CA ARG A 448 -16.77 21.63 3.65
C ARG A 448 -16.27 20.30 4.24
N TRP A 449 -15.09 20.31 4.84
CA TRP A 449 -14.48 19.11 5.42
C TRP A 449 -15.37 18.44 6.51
N TYR A 450 -16.09 19.23 7.31
CA TYR A 450 -16.99 18.67 8.31
C TYR A 450 -18.27 18.07 7.70
N ASP A 451 -18.72 18.59 6.53
CA ASP A 451 -19.79 17.95 5.77
C ASP A 451 -19.36 16.56 5.29
N LEU A 452 -18.09 16.42 4.85
CA LEU A 452 -17.54 15.11 4.45
C LEU A 452 -17.56 14.10 5.61
N VAL A 453 -17.21 14.54 6.83
CA VAL A 453 -17.32 13.70 8.04
C VAL A 453 -18.79 13.37 8.31
N GLY A 454 -19.69 14.35 8.19
CA GLY A 454 -21.14 14.17 8.33
C GLY A 454 -21.67 13.13 7.33
N TYR A 455 -21.30 13.25 6.05
CA TYR A 455 -21.67 12.27 5.02
C TYR A 455 -21.15 10.86 5.31
N GLY A 456 -19.92 10.75 5.83
CA GLY A 456 -19.37 9.47 6.28
C GLY A 456 -20.22 8.82 7.37
N ILE A 457 -20.59 9.59 8.40
CA ILE A 457 -21.44 9.13 9.52
C ILE A 457 -22.84 8.77 9.03
N VAL A 458 -23.46 9.64 8.23
CA VAL A 458 -24.82 9.44 7.68
C VAL A 458 -24.83 8.21 6.75
N SER A 459 -23.83 8.09 5.86
CA SER A 459 -23.67 6.92 4.99
C SER A 459 -23.61 5.63 5.79
N PHE A 460 -22.76 5.59 6.81
CA PHE A 460 -22.62 4.42 7.66
C PHE A 460 -23.90 4.11 8.43
N GLY A 461 -24.56 5.13 8.99
CA GLY A 461 -25.83 4.97 9.71
C GLY A 461 -26.96 4.45 8.83
N ILE A 462 -27.16 5.02 7.63
CA ILE A 462 -28.17 4.55 6.66
C ILE A 462 -27.86 3.12 6.24
N PHE A 463 -26.59 2.83 5.88
CA PHE A 463 -26.16 1.51 5.45
C PHE A 463 -26.41 0.44 6.50
N VAL A 464 -26.01 0.69 7.75
CA VAL A 464 -26.24 -0.23 8.88
C VAL A 464 -27.75 -0.42 9.14
N THR A 465 -28.56 0.65 9.06
CA THR A 465 -30.01 0.58 9.21
C THR A 465 -30.64 -0.30 8.13
N ILE A 466 -30.23 -0.14 6.87
CA ILE A 466 -30.72 -0.99 5.77
C ILE A 466 -30.32 -2.46 6.02
N LEU A 467 -29.08 -2.72 6.42
CA LEU A 467 -28.64 -4.09 6.73
C LEU A 467 -29.44 -4.69 7.91
N PHE A 468 -29.78 -3.88 8.90
CA PHE A 468 -30.66 -4.31 10.01
C PHE A 468 -32.05 -4.69 9.52
N LEU A 469 -32.66 -3.87 8.66
CA LEU A 469 -33.97 -4.15 8.04
C LEU A 469 -33.94 -5.41 7.16
N LEU A 470 -32.81 -5.65 6.46
CA LEU A 470 -32.58 -6.86 5.66
C LEU A 470 -32.25 -8.09 6.50
N ARG A 471 -32.32 -7.99 7.83
CA ARG A 471 -32.00 -9.06 8.79
C ARG A 471 -30.61 -9.65 8.62
N GLU A 472 -29.65 -8.82 8.24
CA GLU A 472 -28.26 -9.24 8.08
C GLU A 472 -27.60 -9.57 9.42
N PHE A 473 -27.94 -8.83 10.47
CA PHE A 473 -27.38 -9.04 11.80
C PHE A 473 -28.05 -10.19 12.52
N THR A 474 -27.22 -11.10 13.06
CA THR A 474 -27.66 -12.15 13.99
C THR A 474 -27.50 -11.68 15.43
N ARG A 475 -28.19 -12.33 16.37
CA ARG A 475 -28.01 -12.05 17.82
C ARG A 475 -26.54 -12.23 18.26
N ASP A 476 -25.84 -13.21 17.68
CA ASP A 476 -24.43 -13.47 17.98
C ASP A 476 -23.52 -12.31 17.52
N ASP A 477 -23.84 -11.66 16.38
CA ASP A 477 -23.09 -10.49 15.91
C ASP A 477 -23.26 -9.32 16.87
N ILE A 478 -24.50 -9.06 17.31
CA ILE A 478 -24.80 -7.95 18.24
C ILE A 478 -24.06 -8.18 19.57
N ASN A 479 -24.12 -9.40 20.10
CA ASN A 479 -23.40 -9.75 21.32
C ASN A 479 -21.88 -9.63 21.15
N TYR A 480 -21.35 -10.04 19.99
CA TYR A 480 -19.93 -9.88 19.68
C TYR A 480 -19.52 -8.40 19.61
N PHE A 481 -20.26 -7.56 18.91
CA PHE A 481 -19.98 -6.13 18.86
C PHE A 481 -20.06 -5.47 20.25
N LEU A 482 -21.08 -5.79 21.03
CA LEU A 482 -21.21 -5.28 22.40
C LEU A 482 -20.05 -5.74 23.29
N SER A 483 -19.56 -6.97 23.11
CA SER A 483 -18.41 -7.48 23.87
C SER A 483 -17.09 -6.79 23.48
N VAL A 484 -16.91 -6.44 22.20
CA VAL A 484 -15.72 -5.76 21.70
C VAL A 484 -15.71 -4.27 22.12
N VAL A 485 -16.86 -3.61 22.11
CA VAL A 485 -17.00 -2.19 22.51
C VAL A 485 -17.08 -2.01 24.03
N SER A 486 -17.32 -3.09 24.79
CA SER A 486 -17.43 -3.05 26.26
C SER A 486 -16.11 -2.57 26.89
N PRO A 487 -16.10 -1.42 27.62
CA PRO A 487 -14.89 -0.92 28.28
C PRO A 487 -14.38 -1.89 29.37
N SER A 488 -15.28 -2.63 30.01
CA SER A 488 -14.95 -3.64 31.01
C SER A 488 -14.25 -4.85 30.39
N GLY A 489 -14.76 -5.37 29.25
CA GLY A 489 -14.13 -6.45 28.51
C GLY A 489 -12.75 -6.09 27.96
N MET A 490 -12.59 -4.85 27.48
CA MET A 490 -11.28 -4.34 27.02
C MET A 490 -10.27 -4.23 28.18
N LYS A 491 -10.71 -3.75 29.34
CA LYS A 491 -9.89 -3.64 30.56
C LYS A 491 -9.48 -5.02 31.08
N GLU A 492 -10.38 -5.99 31.07
CA GLU A 492 -10.12 -7.37 31.48
C GLU A 492 -9.15 -8.07 30.52
N TYR A 493 -9.32 -7.89 29.19
CA TYR A 493 -8.40 -8.36 28.17
C TYR A 493 -6.99 -7.76 28.34
N LEU A 494 -6.89 -6.45 28.50
CA LEU A 494 -5.62 -5.77 28.76
C LEU A 494 -4.94 -6.28 30.04
N ASN A 495 -5.70 -6.44 31.11
CA ASN A 495 -5.18 -6.96 32.38
C ASN A 495 -4.74 -8.45 32.28
N SER A 496 -5.47 -9.28 31.56
CA SER A 496 -5.11 -10.69 31.35
C SER A 496 -3.83 -10.83 30.52
N GLU A 497 -3.65 -9.95 29.51
CA GLU A 497 -2.46 -9.97 28.65
C GLU A 497 -1.23 -9.36 29.35
N LEU A 498 -1.44 -8.36 30.21
CA LEU A 498 -0.39 -7.75 31.04
C LEU A 498 0.09 -8.70 32.13
N ARG A 499 -0.81 -9.52 32.72
CA ARG A 499 -0.47 -10.52 33.73
C ARG A 499 0.21 -11.78 33.19
N ARG A 500 0.10 -12.07 31.89
CA ARG A 500 0.78 -13.20 31.20
C ARG A 500 2.30 -13.03 31.06
N LYS A 501 2.93 -12.08 31.77
CA LYS A 501 4.38 -11.77 31.69
C LYS A 501 5.28 -12.80 32.41
N ASN A 502 4.76 -13.84 33.06
CA ASN A 502 5.52 -14.80 33.89
C ASN A 502 5.23 -16.27 33.54
N ARG A 503 5.23 -16.63 32.25
CA ARG A 503 5.39 -18.06 31.88
C ARG A 503 6.19 -18.18 30.60
#